data_0c2504a9e23b896581b0cb0f86816a31
#
_entry.id   0c2504a9e23b896581b0cb0f86816a31
#
_cell.length_a   1.000
_cell.length_b   1.000
_cell.length_c   1.000
_cell.angle_alpha   90.00
_cell.angle_beta   90.00
_cell.angle_gamma   90.00
#
_symmetry.space_group_name_H-M   'P 1'
#
loop_
_entity.id
_entity.type
_entity.pdbx_description
1 polymer ?
#
loop_
_entity_poly.entity_id
_entity_poly.type
_entity_poly.pdbx_seq_one_letter_code
_entity_poly.pdbx_strand_id
1 'polypeptide(L)'
;FTLDSDVDIVAENGKKTHGGASLEPVTIVPIKIEYGARVSDEFIYASEEAKIDILKSFNEGFANKVARGIDIMSFHGVNPRTKQESTVIGDNCFDKAVTQTVNFTTSDPDTNVEDAVKMIQGADNIVSGMAIDTTFASALASMKNSANERLYPELAWGANPGAINGLPVDVNTTVGLNVGTNKDVAIVGDFANMVKWGYAKQIPLEVIQYGDPDNSGKDLKGYNQVYLRSEIYLGWGILDKNSFARVVKAG
;
A
#
# COMPACT_ATOMS: atom_id res chain seq x y z
N PHE A 1 -2.26 -20.13 12.51
CA PHE A 1 -2.27 -21.03 13.67
C PHE A 1 -2.28 -20.19 14.94
N THR A 2 -3.37 -20.23 15.67
CA THR A 2 -3.56 -19.47 16.91
C THR A 2 -3.73 -20.45 18.07
N LEU A 3 -3.07 -20.18 19.19
CA LEU A 3 -3.28 -20.89 20.45
C LEU A 3 -4.40 -20.17 21.21
N ASP A 4 -5.37 -20.92 21.74
CA ASP A 4 -6.60 -20.36 22.31
C ASP A 4 -6.41 -19.91 23.77
N SER A 5 -5.27 -20.20 24.38
CA SER A 5 -4.99 -19.86 25.78
C SER A 5 -3.49 -19.65 26.04
N ASP A 6 -3.18 -18.93 27.10
CA ASP A 6 -1.82 -18.78 27.61
C ASP A 6 -1.28 -20.10 28.17
N VAL A 7 0.04 -20.11 28.46
CA VAL A 7 0.72 -21.22 29.11
C VAL A 7 0.26 -21.38 30.55
N ASP A 8 0.21 -22.62 31.04
CA ASP A 8 -0.14 -22.94 32.43
C ASP A 8 1.08 -23.30 33.23
N ILE A 9 1.05 -22.96 34.50
CA ILE A 9 2.07 -23.34 35.51
C ILE A 9 1.63 -24.62 36.14
N VAL A 10 2.41 -25.71 35.97
CA VAL A 10 2.10 -27.01 36.50
C VAL A 10 3.01 -27.28 37.69
N ALA A 11 2.43 -27.56 38.87
CA ALA A 11 3.16 -27.94 40.05
C ALA A 11 3.79 -29.33 39.91
N GLU A 12 4.77 -29.67 40.78
CA GLU A 12 5.35 -31.01 40.81
C GLU A 12 4.25 -32.05 41.08
N ASN A 13 4.17 -33.07 40.22
CA ASN A 13 3.09 -34.08 40.18
C ASN A 13 1.69 -33.53 39.85
N GLY A 14 1.59 -32.27 39.39
CA GLY A 14 0.33 -31.66 38.95
C GLY A 14 -0.18 -32.22 37.62
N LYS A 15 -1.49 -32.15 37.42
CA LYS A 15 -2.14 -32.51 36.15
C LYS A 15 -1.74 -31.49 35.09
N LYS A 16 -1.27 -31.96 33.94
CA LYS A 16 -1.03 -31.12 32.77
C LYS A 16 -2.36 -30.72 32.16
N THR A 17 -2.56 -29.41 31.94
CA THR A 17 -3.66 -28.87 31.18
C THR A 17 -3.27 -28.77 29.71
N HIS A 18 -4.23 -28.56 28.83
CA HIS A 18 -4.02 -28.32 27.41
C HIS A 18 -4.97 -27.23 26.95
N GLY A 19 -4.47 -26.35 26.10
CA GLY A 19 -5.28 -25.37 25.37
C GLY A 19 -5.75 -25.94 24.04
N GLY A 20 -6.65 -25.23 23.40
CA GLY A 20 -7.03 -25.46 22.01
C GLY A 20 -6.06 -24.78 21.05
N ALA A 21 -6.13 -25.17 19.81
CA ALA A 21 -5.44 -24.50 18.70
C ALA A 21 -6.37 -24.41 17.50
N SER A 22 -6.44 -23.23 16.89
CA SER A 22 -7.19 -23.01 15.67
C SER A 22 -6.26 -22.70 14.49
N LEU A 23 -6.70 -23.08 13.30
CA LEU A 23 -5.98 -22.80 12.06
C LEU A 23 -6.96 -22.11 11.11
N GLU A 24 -6.79 -20.80 10.97
CA GLU A 24 -7.54 -20.02 10.01
C GLU A 24 -6.65 -19.71 8.80
N PRO A 25 -6.88 -20.35 7.64
CA PRO A 25 -6.11 -20.06 6.45
C PRO A 25 -6.55 -18.71 5.86
N VAL A 26 -5.62 -17.80 5.66
CA VAL A 26 -5.84 -16.58 4.87
C VAL A 26 -5.49 -16.87 3.43
N THR A 27 -6.50 -16.79 2.55
CA THR A 27 -6.31 -17.00 1.11
C THR A 27 -6.07 -15.65 0.44
N ILE A 28 -4.90 -15.49 -0.17
CA ILE A 28 -4.58 -14.33 -0.99
C ILE A 28 -4.80 -14.71 -2.46
N VAL A 29 -5.76 -14.06 -3.11
CA VAL A 29 -6.03 -14.26 -4.54
C VAL A 29 -5.23 -13.25 -5.35
N PRO A 30 -4.28 -13.71 -6.20
CA PRO A 30 -3.53 -12.80 -7.04
C PRO A 30 -4.43 -12.11 -8.07
N ILE A 31 -4.21 -10.82 -8.27
CA ILE A 31 -4.85 -10.03 -9.32
C ILE A 31 -3.86 -9.75 -10.44
N LYS A 32 -4.37 -9.64 -11.67
CA LYS A 32 -3.58 -9.29 -12.84
C LYS A 32 -3.52 -7.76 -12.97
N ILE A 33 -2.31 -7.24 -13.10
CA ILE A 33 -2.03 -5.84 -13.40
C ILE A 33 -1.27 -5.79 -14.70
N GLU A 34 -1.65 -4.86 -15.57
CA GLU A 34 -1.01 -4.66 -16.85
C GLU A 34 -0.74 -3.18 -17.12
N TYR A 35 0.26 -2.93 -17.91
CA TYR A 35 0.49 -1.64 -18.54
C TYR A 35 1.01 -1.84 -19.95
N GLY A 36 0.37 -1.16 -20.89
CA GLY A 36 0.80 -1.15 -22.27
C GLY A 36 0.88 0.26 -22.83
N ALA A 37 1.75 0.44 -23.80
CA ALA A 37 1.93 1.70 -24.51
C ALA A 37 2.25 1.49 -25.98
N ARG A 38 1.64 2.30 -26.86
CA ARG A 38 2.00 2.38 -28.28
C ARG A 38 3.23 3.26 -28.44
N VAL A 39 4.19 2.79 -29.23
CA VAL A 39 5.38 3.55 -29.64
C VAL A 39 5.52 3.46 -31.15
N SER A 40 6.25 4.39 -31.77
CA SER A 40 6.56 4.35 -33.20
C SER A 40 7.29 3.05 -33.57
N ASP A 41 7.03 2.47 -34.75
CA ASP A 41 7.73 1.29 -35.23
C ASP A 41 9.19 1.59 -35.63
N GLU A 42 9.59 2.86 -35.70
CA GLU A 42 11.00 3.27 -35.80
C GLU A 42 11.84 2.68 -34.65
N PHE A 43 11.20 2.36 -33.51
CA PHE A 43 11.80 1.58 -32.42
C PHE A 43 12.45 0.27 -32.92
N ILE A 44 11.80 -0.44 -33.88
CA ILE A 44 12.33 -1.71 -34.41
C ILE A 44 13.62 -1.49 -35.19
N TYR A 45 13.76 -0.34 -35.84
CA TYR A 45 14.89 0.03 -36.67
C TYR A 45 15.96 0.82 -35.93
N ALA A 46 15.73 1.16 -34.68
CA ALA A 46 16.72 1.84 -33.84
C ALA A 46 17.96 0.96 -33.58
N SER A 47 19.06 1.59 -33.19
CA SER A 47 20.25 0.86 -32.76
C SER A 47 19.92 -0.03 -31.54
N GLU A 48 20.70 -1.09 -31.34
CA GLU A 48 20.48 -2.00 -30.19
C GLU A 48 20.59 -1.24 -28.85
N GLU A 49 21.49 -0.28 -28.75
CA GLU A 49 21.64 0.57 -27.55
C GLU A 49 20.36 1.39 -27.28
N ALA A 50 19.82 2.04 -28.30
CA ALA A 50 18.59 2.83 -28.18
C ALA A 50 17.37 1.96 -27.81
N LYS A 51 17.27 0.73 -28.35
CA LYS A 51 16.24 -0.24 -27.97
C LYS A 51 16.35 -0.61 -26.51
N ILE A 52 17.55 -0.92 -26.04
CA ILE A 52 17.81 -1.29 -24.64
C ILE A 52 17.40 -0.16 -23.71
N ASP A 53 17.76 1.08 -24.03
CA ASP A 53 17.41 2.26 -23.21
C ASP A 53 15.90 2.48 -23.14
N ILE A 54 15.18 2.34 -24.25
CA ILE A 54 13.71 2.47 -24.30
C ILE A 54 13.04 1.37 -23.46
N LEU A 55 13.47 0.11 -23.62
CA LEU A 55 12.92 -1.02 -22.87
C LEU A 55 13.22 -0.89 -21.38
N LYS A 56 14.41 -0.43 -21.02
CA LYS A 56 14.79 -0.17 -19.63
C LYS A 56 13.92 0.92 -19.02
N SER A 57 13.77 2.05 -19.71
CA SER A 57 12.91 3.17 -19.26
C SER A 57 11.46 2.76 -19.11
N PHE A 58 10.94 1.92 -20.02
CA PHE A 58 9.59 1.37 -19.90
C PHE A 58 9.45 0.49 -18.65
N ASN A 59 10.40 -0.42 -18.41
CA ASN A 59 10.38 -1.30 -17.24
C ASN A 59 10.48 -0.53 -15.92
N GLU A 60 11.33 0.48 -15.85
CA GLU A 60 11.43 1.35 -14.67
C GLU A 60 10.13 2.13 -14.44
N GLY A 61 9.56 2.67 -15.51
CA GLY A 61 8.25 3.33 -15.47
C GLY A 61 7.14 2.39 -15.01
N PHE A 62 7.12 1.17 -15.52
CA PHE A 62 6.17 0.13 -15.11
C PHE A 62 6.32 -0.23 -13.64
N ALA A 63 7.53 -0.48 -13.16
CA ALA A 63 7.80 -0.80 -11.75
C ALA A 63 7.31 0.30 -10.81
N ASN A 64 7.57 1.57 -11.14
CA ASN A 64 7.09 2.72 -10.36
C ASN A 64 5.54 2.81 -10.35
N LYS A 65 4.90 2.51 -11.49
CA LYS A 65 3.42 2.49 -11.58
C LYS A 65 2.82 1.32 -10.80
N VAL A 66 3.48 0.16 -10.81
CA VAL A 66 3.07 -1.01 -10.01
C VAL A 66 3.19 -0.69 -8.51
N ALA A 67 4.32 -0.15 -8.05
CA ALA A 67 4.51 0.21 -6.65
C ALA A 67 3.41 1.16 -6.16
N ARG A 68 3.19 2.27 -6.88
CA ARG A 68 2.09 3.19 -6.58
C ARG A 68 0.71 2.51 -6.70
N GLY A 69 0.56 1.60 -7.63
CA GLY A 69 -0.68 0.86 -7.87
C GLY A 69 -1.04 -0.05 -6.70
N ILE A 70 -0.06 -0.75 -6.13
CA ILE A 70 -0.24 -1.61 -4.95
C ILE A 70 -0.79 -0.78 -3.78
N ASP A 71 -0.19 0.38 -3.49
CA ASP A 71 -0.66 1.26 -2.43
C ASP A 71 -2.13 1.65 -2.64
N ILE A 72 -2.46 2.15 -3.84
CA ILE A 72 -3.83 2.60 -4.15
C ILE A 72 -4.83 1.46 -4.03
N MET A 73 -4.48 0.28 -4.49
CA MET A 73 -5.35 -0.90 -4.44
C MET A 73 -5.50 -1.43 -3.01
N SER A 74 -4.40 -1.53 -2.27
CA SER A 74 -4.41 -2.05 -0.90
C SER A 74 -5.05 -1.07 0.08
N PHE A 75 -4.83 0.23 -0.07
CA PHE A 75 -5.44 1.23 0.81
C PHE A 75 -6.93 1.41 0.51
N HIS A 76 -7.31 1.58 -0.76
CA HIS A 76 -8.64 2.09 -1.13
C HIS A 76 -9.53 1.11 -1.90
N GLY A 77 -9.03 -0.03 -2.35
CA GLY A 77 -9.82 -1.00 -3.10
C GLY A 77 -10.26 -0.53 -4.50
N VAL A 78 -9.57 0.47 -5.06
CA VAL A 78 -9.91 1.07 -6.35
C VAL A 78 -8.92 0.69 -7.44
N ASN A 79 -9.38 0.69 -8.70
CA ASN A 79 -8.49 0.55 -9.85
C ASN A 79 -7.60 1.80 -9.98
N PRO A 80 -6.26 1.66 -10.00
CA PRO A 80 -5.34 2.81 -10.04
C PRO A 80 -5.51 3.74 -11.24
N ARG A 81 -5.95 3.21 -12.40
CA ARG A 81 -6.16 3.99 -13.64
C ARG A 81 -7.47 4.76 -13.62
N THR A 82 -8.58 4.07 -13.31
CA THR A 82 -9.92 4.66 -13.41
C THR A 82 -10.38 5.38 -12.14
N LYS A 83 -9.73 5.10 -10.99
CA LYS A 83 -10.10 5.57 -9.66
C LYS A 83 -11.50 5.11 -9.21
N GLN A 84 -12.05 4.10 -9.88
CA GLN A 84 -13.32 3.50 -9.52
C GLN A 84 -13.10 2.27 -8.65
N GLU A 85 -14.05 1.98 -7.80
CA GLU A 85 -14.06 0.78 -6.97
C GLU A 85 -13.90 -0.48 -7.83
N SER A 86 -13.07 -1.41 -7.36
CA SER A 86 -12.76 -2.65 -8.08
C SER A 86 -13.42 -3.84 -7.41
N THR A 87 -14.35 -4.48 -8.11
CA THR A 87 -14.98 -5.72 -7.66
C THR A 87 -13.99 -6.89 -7.55
N VAL A 88 -12.86 -6.82 -8.26
CA VAL A 88 -11.80 -7.84 -8.20
C VAL A 88 -11.05 -7.77 -6.87
N ILE A 89 -10.87 -6.56 -6.32
CA ILE A 89 -10.24 -6.36 -5.00
C ILE A 89 -11.24 -6.66 -3.89
N GLY A 90 -12.51 -6.25 -4.08
CA GLY A 90 -13.57 -6.43 -3.09
C GLY A 90 -13.27 -5.69 -1.79
N ASP A 91 -13.33 -6.43 -0.68
CA ASP A 91 -13.10 -5.88 0.66
C ASP A 91 -11.65 -6.03 1.15
N ASN A 92 -10.74 -6.52 0.30
CA ASN A 92 -9.33 -6.69 0.62
C ASN A 92 -8.57 -5.36 0.50
N CYS A 93 -8.99 -4.35 1.24
CA CYS A 93 -8.34 -3.04 1.32
C CYS A 93 -8.51 -2.43 2.72
N PHE A 94 -7.63 -1.50 3.08
CA PHE A 94 -7.64 -0.88 4.41
C PHE A 94 -8.94 -0.11 4.66
N ASP A 95 -9.46 0.63 3.68
CA ASP A 95 -10.68 1.43 3.82
C ASP A 95 -11.90 0.60 4.26
N LYS A 96 -11.97 -0.66 3.84
CA LYS A 96 -13.07 -1.57 4.18
C LYS A 96 -12.74 -2.52 5.33
N ALA A 97 -11.52 -3.03 5.38
CA ALA A 97 -11.11 -4.02 6.36
C ALA A 97 -10.86 -3.41 7.75
N VAL A 98 -10.25 -2.22 7.83
CA VAL A 98 -9.85 -1.59 9.09
C VAL A 98 -10.96 -0.65 9.57
N THR A 99 -11.62 -1.03 10.66
CA THR A 99 -12.74 -0.28 11.26
C THR A 99 -12.33 0.64 12.40
N GLN A 100 -11.13 0.45 12.95
CA GLN A 100 -10.57 1.33 13.99
C GLN A 100 -10.21 2.68 13.37
N THR A 101 -10.88 3.75 13.80
CA THR A 101 -10.66 5.09 13.25
C THR A 101 -10.50 6.14 14.34
N VAL A 102 -9.60 7.08 14.11
CA VAL A 102 -9.37 8.28 14.91
C VAL A 102 -9.70 9.49 14.06
N ASN A 103 -10.43 10.47 14.61
CA ASN A 103 -10.70 11.72 13.88
C ASN A 103 -9.46 12.60 13.83
N PHE A 104 -9.12 13.05 12.63
CA PHE A 104 -7.97 13.94 12.43
C PHE A 104 -8.23 15.32 13.02
N THR A 105 -7.31 15.75 13.88
CA THR A 105 -7.29 17.08 14.50
C THR A 105 -6.01 17.79 14.07
N THR A 106 -6.13 18.82 13.23
CA THR A 106 -4.99 19.55 12.66
C THR A 106 -4.12 20.24 13.72
N SER A 107 -4.69 20.61 14.86
CA SER A 107 -3.96 21.26 15.98
C SER A 107 -3.15 20.27 16.82
N ASP A 108 -3.54 19.00 16.84
CA ASP A 108 -2.96 17.96 17.69
C ASP A 108 -2.77 16.63 16.92
N PRO A 109 -2.02 16.61 15.82
CA PRO A 109 -1.86 15.42 15.00
C PRO A 109 -1.04 14.30 15.69
N ASP A 110 -0.17 14.61 16.62
CA ASP A 110 0.58 13.65 17.44
C ASP A 110 -0.34 12.88 18.39
N THR A 111 -1.31 13.55 19.04
CA THR A 111 -2.34 12.88 19.83
C THR A 111 -3.16 11.90 18.99
N ASN A 112 -3.39 12.20 17.70
CA ASN A 112 -4.09 11.25 16.83
C ASN A 112 -3.27 9.97 16.58
N VAL A 113 -1.94 10.08 16.48
CA VAL A 113 -1.07 8.89 16.41
C VAL A 113 -1.11 8.11 17.73
N GLU A 114 -1.01 8.79 18.88
CA GLU A 114 -1.09 8.15 20.18
C GLU A 114 -2.41 7.40 20.39
N ASP A 115 -3.53 8.00 19.99
CA ASP A 115 -4.85 7.37 20.11
C ASP A 115 -4.99 6.16 19.18
N ALA A 116 -4.45 6.23 17.96
CA ALA A 116 -4.36 5.10 17.06
C ALA A 116 -3.53 3.95 17.66
N VAL A 117 -2.36 4.27 18.23
CA VAL A 117 -1.49 3.31 18.92
C VAL A 117 -2.21 2.67 20.12
N LYS A 118 -2.91 3.47 20.95
CA LYS A 118 -3.70 2.97 22.10
C LYS A 118 -4.79 2.00 21.66
N MET A 119 -5.48 2.27 20.54
CA MET A 119 -6.49 1.34 20.00
C MET A 119 -5.87 -0.01 19.62
N ILE A 120 -4.72 0.01 18.94
CA ILE A 120 -4.02 -1.19 18.50
C ILE A 120 -3.51 -1.99 19.70
N GLN A 121 -2.86 -1.32 20.66
CA GLN A 121 -2.36 -1.95 21.88
C GLN A 121 -3.49 -2.47 22.78
N GLY A 122 -4.64 -1.79 22.79
CA GLY A 122 -5.85 -2.26 23.49
C GLY A 122 -6.44 -3.56 22.91
N ALA A 123 -6.08 -3.89 21.66
CA ALA A 123 -6.39 -5.17 21.02
C ALA A 123 -5.24 -6.20 21.14
N ASP A 124 -4.29 -5.97 22.04
CA ASP A 124 -3.11 -6.81 22.29
C ASP A 124 -2.19 -6.95 21.06
N ASN A 125 -2.14 -5.92 20.23
CA ASN A 125 -1.31 -5.84 19.03
C ASN A 125 -0.18 -4.83 19.18
N ILE A 126 0.82 -4.93 18.29
CA ILE A 126 1.99 -4.04 18.25
C ILE A 126 1.91 -3.11 17.05
N VAL A 127 2.67 -2.02 17.10
CA VAL A 127 2.84 -1.09 15.98
C VAL A 127 4.27 -1.18 15.47
N SER A 128 4.43 -1.38 14.17
CA SER A 128 5.74 -1.44 13.50
C SER A 128 6.00 -0.30 12.53
N GLY A 129 4.98 0.52 12.23
CA GLY A 129 5.13 1.65 11.32
C GLY A 129 3.85 2.42 11.07
N MET A 130 3.97 3.50 10.32
CA MET A 130 2.84 4.30 9.84
C MET A 130 3.06 4.81 8.42
N ALA A 131 1.97 4.89 7.67
CA ALA A 131 1.91 5.57 6.37
C ALA A 131 1.07 6.84 6.55
N ILE A 132 1.61 7.98 6.16
CA ILE A 132 0.95 9.29 6.35
C ILE A 132 0.85 10.06 5.04
N ASP A 133 -0.22 10.82 4.86
CA ASP A 133 -0.33 11.72 3.73
C ASP A 133 0.42 13.03 3.96
N THR A 134 0.57 13.81 2.91
CA THR A 134 1.26 15.11 2.96
C THR A 134 0.54 16.13 3.84
N THR A 135 -0.78 16.03 4.00
CA THR A 135 -1.57 16.92 4.88
C THR A 135 -1.23 16.63 6.35
N PHE A 136 -1.18 15.36 6.72
CA PHE A 136 -0.83 14.93 8.06
C PHE A 136 0.64 15.25 8.39
N ALA A 137 1.56 14.96 7.45
CA ALA A 137 2.97 15.30 7.59
C ALA A 137 3.18 16.83 7.78
N SER A 138 2.43 17.66 7.03
CA SER A 138 2.48 19.12 7.16
C SER A 138 1.94 19.61 8.51
N ALA A 139 0.89 18.97 9.04
CA ALA A 139 0.35 19.29 10.35
C ALA A 139 1.37 18.98 11.45
N LEU A 140 1.99 17.79 11.45
CA LEU A 140 3.09 17.45 12.38
C LEU A 140 4.27 18.42 12.24
N ALA A 141 4.72 18.72 11.02
CA ALA A 141 5.84 19.64 10.76
C ALA A 141 5.59 21.07 11.26
N SER A 142 4.33 21.49 11.39
CA SER A 142 3.95 22.82 11.86
C SER A 142 3.84 22.92 13.38
N MET A 143 3.85 21.80 14.10
CA MET A 143 3.77 21.80 15.56
C MET A 143 5.01 22.44 16.20
N LYS A 144 4.76 23.23 17.23
CA LYS A 144 5.80 23.97 17.95
C LYS A 144 5.59 23.90 19.46
N ASN A 145 6.68 23.89 20.19
CA ASN A 145 6.67 24.02 21.64
C ASN A 145 6.42 25.47 22.09
N SER A 146 6.37 25.71 23.39
CA SER A 146 6.17 27.02 23.99
C SER A 146 7.32 28.00 23.68
N ALA A 147 8.50 27.51 23.29
CA ALA A 147 9.64 28.31 22.85
C ALA A 147 9.62 28.61 21.33
N ASN A 148 8.52 28.25 20.62
CA ASN A 148 8.36 28.44 19.19
C ASN A 148 9.32 27.56 18.34
N GLU A 149 9.89 26.50 18.92
CA GLU A 149 10.71 25.51 18.20
C GLU A 149 9.84 24.39 17.64
N ARG A 150 10.20 23.87 16.47
CA ARG A 150 9.45 22.75 15.85
C ARG A 150 9.63 21.48 16.67
N LEU A 151 8.53 20.76 16.90
CA LEU A 151 8.55 19.45 17.57
C LEU A 151 9.06 18.34 16.64
N TYR A 152 8.74 18.45 15.35
CA TYR A 152 9.09 17.47 14.30
C TYR A 152 9.88 18.16 13.16
N PRO A 153 11.11 18.62 13.42
CA PRO A 153 11.90 19.34 12.43
C PRO A 153 12.30 18.47 11.24
N GLU A 154 12.34 17.14 11.41
CA GLU A 154 12.65 16.16 10.37
C GLU A 154 11.61 16.09 9.25
N LEU A 155 10.38 16.53 9.50
CA LEU A 155 9.31 16.63 8.49
C LEU A 155 9.28 17.98 7.77
N ALA A 156 10.17 18.91 8.16
CA ALA A 156 10.17 20.25 7.59
C ALA A 156 10.44 20.20 6.08
N TRP A 157 9.80 21.14 5.35
CA TRP A 157 9.99 21.32 3.91
C TRP A 157 9.56 20.12 3.05
N GLY A 158 8.67 19.25 3.57
CA GLY A 158 8.16 18.09 2.85
C GLY A 158 9.14 16.90 2.80
N ALA A 159 10.07 16.84 3.75
CA ALA A 159 10.98 15.70 3.87
C ALA A 159 10.22 14.41 4.24
N ASN A 160 10.73 13.27 3.77
CA ASN A 160 10.33 11.95 4.24
C ASN A 160 11.51 11.34 5.03
N PRO A 161 11.48 11.44 6.37
CA PRO A 161 12.62 11.09 7.22
C PRO A 161 12.83 9.58 7.37
N GLY A 162 11.85 8.75 6.97
CA GLY A 162 11.87 7.31 7.15
C GLY A 162 11.52 6.84 8.58
N ALA A 163 11.63 7.67 9.60
CA ALA A 163 11.18 7.40 10.96
C ALA A 163 10.92 8.69 11.73
N ILE A 164 9.94 8.68 12.63
CA ILE A 164 9.63 9.76 13.58
C ILE A 164 9.58 9.13 14.98
N ASN A 165 10.30 9.70 15.94
CA ASN A 165 10.39 9.19 17.31
C ASN A 165 10.71 7.68 17.38
N GLY A 166 11.48 7.16 16.43
CA GLY A 166 11.83 5.73 16.35
C GLY A 166 10.79 4.85 15.66
N LEU A 167 9.59 5.34 15.34
CA LEU A 167 8.59 4.61 14.57
C LEU A 167 8.85 4.83 13.08
N PRO A 168 9.03 3.77 12.27
CA PRO A 168 9.12 3.88 10.82
C PRO A 168 7.92 4.59 10.22
N VAL A 169 8.18 5.55 9.34
CA VAL A 169 7.15 6.33 8.66
C VAL A 169 7.46 6.45 7.18
N ASP A 170 6.41 6.37 6.36
CA ASP A 170 6.45 6.74 4.96
C ASP A 170 5.46 7.86 4.68
N VAL A 171 5.96 8.97 4.14
CA VAL A 171 5.13 10.10 3.68
C VAL A 171 4.71 9.82 2.24
N ASN A 172 3.47 9.40 2.07
CA ASN A 172 2.98 8.87 0.80
C ASN A 172 1.69 9.57 0.33
N THR A 173 1.69 10.07 -0.89
CA THR A 173 0.53 10.76 -1.48
C THR A 173 -0.63 9.82 -1.81
N THR A 174 -0.45 8.51 -1.68
CA THR A 174 -1.51 7.52 -1.95
C THR A 174 -2.46 7.36 -0.78
N VAL A 175 -2.01 7.57 0.47
CA VAL A 175 -2.85 7.44 1.68
C VAL A 175 -4.03 8.41 1.65
N GLY A 176 -3.76 9.70 1.38
CA GLY A 176 -4.78 10.75 1.31
C GLY A 176 -5.38 10.95 -0.09
N LEU A 177 -5.29 9.95 -0.98
CA LEU A 177 -5.77 10.06 -2.34
C LEU A 177 -7.28 10.30 -2.38
N ASN A 178 -7.72 11.34 -3.10
CA ASN A 178 -9.14 11.64 -3.24
C ASN A 178 -9.81 10.66 -4.21
N VAL A 179 -10.26 9.52 -3.68
CA VAL A 179 -10.95 8.45 -4.40
C VAL A 179 -12.10 7.90 -3.57
N GLY A 180 -13.24 7.67 -4.20
CA GLY A 180 -14.41 7.14 -3.52
C GLY A 180 -14.79 7.97 -2.29
N THR A 181 -14.95 7.31 -1.15
CA THR A 181 -15.27 7.91 0.16
C THR A 181 -14.03 8.05 1.06
N ASN A 182 -12.82 7.89 0.53
CA ASN A 182 -11.60 7.96 1.32
C ASN A 182 -11.42 9.33 2.00
N LYS A 183 -11.13 9.28 3.29
CA LYS A 183 -10.81 10.43 4.14
C LYS A 183 -9.52 10.23 4.94
N ASP A 184 -8.78 9.17 4.67
CA ASP A 184 -7.59 8.82 5.41
C ASP A 184 -6.49 9.88 5.26
N VAL A 185 -5.81 10.16 6.34
CA VAL A 185 -4.61 11.00 6.38
C VAL A 185 -3.43 10.27 6.98
N ALA A 186 -3.68 9.22 7.75
CA ALA A 186 -2.66 8.31 8.24
C ALA A 186 -3.23 6.90 8.47
N ILE A 187 -2.38 5.90 8.32
CA ILE A 187 -2.64 4.51 8.68
C ILE A 187 -1.49 4.09 9.59
N VAL A 188 -1.83 3.65 10.80
CA VAL A 188 -0.86 3.21 11.82
C VAL A 188 -1.08 1.73 12.06
N GLY A 189 -0.01 0.93 12.23
CA GLY A 189 -0.19 -0.47 12.54
C GLY A 189 1.04 -1.35 12.34
N ASP A 190 0.83 -2.67 12.39
CA ASP A 190 1.87 -3.66 12.20
C ASP A 190 2.03 -4.08 10.74
N PHE A 191 2.59 -3.19 9.94
CA PHE A 191 2.88 -3.45 8.52
C PHE A 191 3.91 -4.55 8.31
N ALA A 192 4.83 -4.76 9.26
CA ALA A 192 5.90 -5.76 9.13
C ALA A 192 5.37 -7.19 9.18
N ASN A 193 4.41 -7.46 10.08
CA ASN A 193 3.95 -8.81 10.36
C ASN A 193 2.56 -9.09 9.80
N MET A 194 1.65 -8.11 9.84
CA MET A 194 0.21 -8.30 9.57
C MET A 194 -0.23 -7.88 8.17
N VAL A 195 0.68 -7.41 7.32
CA VAL A 195 0.47 -7.27 5.88
C VAL A 195 1.43 -8.19 5.15
N LYS A 196 0.89 -8.99 4.26
CA LYS A 196 1.70 -9.83 3.37
C LYS A 196 1.32 -9.53 1.93
N TRP A 197 2.32 -9.48 1.07
CA TRP A 197 2.14 -9.32 -0.36
C TRP A 197 3.19 -10.15 -1.12
N GLY A 198 2.91 -10.46 -2.37
CA GLY A 198 3.86 -11.18 -3.19
C GLY A 198 3.43 -11.31 -4.64
N TYR A 199 4.38 -11.69 -5.45
CA TYR A 199 4.18 -11.97 -6.86
C TYR A 199 3.82 -13.45 -7.06
N ALA A 200 2.71 -13.72 -7.76
CA ALA A 200 2.38 -15.06 -8.21
C ALA A 200 3.05 -15.36 -9.56
N LYS A 201 3.12 -14.35 -10.45
CA LYS A 201 3.75 -14.47 -11.77
C LYS A 201 4.15 -13.11 -12.29
N GLN A 202 5.29 -13.04 -12.95
CA GLN A 202 5.72 -11.89 -13.75
C GLN A 202 5.81 -12.34 -15.21
N ILE A 203 5.21 -11.56 -16.11
CA ILE A 203 5.29 -11.78 -17.55
C ILE A 203 6.31 -10.78 -18.09
N PRO A 204 7.38 -11.26 -18.76
CA PRO A 204 8.37 -10.36 -19.34
C PRO A 204 7.73 -9.35 -20.29
N LEU A 205 8.40 -8.21 -20.46
CA LEU A 205 8.02 -7.21 -21.45
C LEU A 205 7.87 -7.85 -22.83
N GLU A 206 6.72 -7.66 -23.43
CA GLU A 206 6.37 -8.14 -24.75
C GLU A 206 6.34 -6.99 -25.74
N VAL A 207 6.92 -7.18 -26.91
CA VAL A 207 6.84 -6.24 -28.06
C VAL A 207 5.90 -6.83 -29.09
N ILE A 208 4.69 -6.25 -29.17
CA ILE A 208 3.64 -6.69 -30.11
C ILE A 208 3.70 -5.80 -31.36
N GLN A 209 3.80 -6.43 -32.53
CA GLN A 209 3.99 -5.73 -33.81
C GLN A 209 2.74 -5.70 -34.70
N TYR A 210 1.71 -6.46 -34.36
CA TYR A 210 0.52 -6.64 -35.19
C TYR A 210 -0.77 -6.60 -34.38
N GLY A 211 -1.87 -6.24 -35.05
CA GLY A 211 -3.20 -6.24 -34.46
C GLY A 211 -3.53 -4.95 -33.70
N ASP A 212 -4.58 -4.99 -32.90
CA ASP A 212 -5.07 -3.90 -32.05
C ASP A 212 -5.14 -4.36 -30.58
N PRO A 213 -3.99 -4.44 -29.88
CA PRO A 213 -3.90 -5.05 -28.56
C PRO A 213 -4.59 -4.24 -27.45
N ASP A 214 -4.89 -2.97 -27.67
CA ASP A 214 -5.55 -2.08 -26.71
C ASP A 214 -6.99 -1.73 -27.10
N ASN A 215 -7.54 -2.39 -28.13
CA ASN A 215 -8.90 -2.18 -28.64
C ASN A 215 -9.20 -0.70 -28.98
N SER A 216 -8.20 0.01 -29.51
CA SER A 216 -8.35 1.42 -29.90
C SER A 216 -9.07 1.63 -31.23
N GLY A 217 -9.35 0.56 -31.96
CA GLY A 217 -9.85 0.59 -33.34
C GLY A 217 -8.77 0.87 -34.38
N LYS A 218 -7.49 0.84 -34.01
CA LYS A 218 -6.34 1.13 -34.86
C LYS A 218 -5.37 -0.03 -34.89
N ASP A 219 -5.21 -0.67 -36.05
CA ASP A 219 -4.20 -1.70 -36.25
C ASP A 219 -2.79 -1.10 -36.16
N LEU A 220 -1.87 -1.79 -35.46
CA LEU A 220 -0.50 -1.31 -35.27
C LEU A 220 0.24 -1.05 -36.57
N LYS A 221 0.15 -1.97 -37.53
CA LYS A 221 0.83 -1.80 -38.84
C LYS A 221 0.27 -0.69 -39.67
N GLY A 222 -1.06 -0.50 -39.65
CA GLY A 222 -1.71 0.58 -40.37
C GLY A 222 -1.34 1.98 -39.88
N TYR A 223 -0.79 2.08 -38.67
CA TYR A 223 -0.38 3.34 -38.04
C TYR A 223 1.13 3.43 -37.74
N ASN A 224 1.96 2.55 -38.31
CA ASN A 224 3.41 2.50 -38.06
C ASN A 224 3.75 2.48 -36.56
N GLN A 225 3.13 1.56 -35.81
CA GLN A 225 3.30 1.45 -34.38
C GLN A 225 3.62 0.03 -33.95
N VAL A 226 4.25 -0.09 -32.80
CA VAL A 226 4.37 -1.31 -32.00
C VAL A 226 3.80 -1.06 -30.62
N TYR A 227 3.45 -2.13 -29.91
CA TYR A 227 2.89 -2.05 -28.56
C TYR A 227 3.80 -2.76 -27.59
N LEU A 228 4.25 -2.03 -26.58
CA LEU A 228 5.02 -2.55 -25.45
C LEU A 228 4.03 -2.91 -24.34
N ARG A 229 4.08 -4.14 -23.82
CA ARG A 229 3.21 -4.62 -22.76
C ARG A 229 3.97 -5.35 -21.67
N SER A 230 3.74 -4.99 -20.42
CA SER A 230 4.18 -5.74 -19.24
C SER A 230 3.00 -6.11 -18.38
N GLU A 231 3.01 -7.33 -17.86
CA GLU A 231 1.95 -7.87 -17.02
C GLU A 231 2.54 -8.51 -15.76
N ILE A 232 1.80 -8.43 -14.67
CA ILE A 232 2.20 -8.99 -13.39
C ILE A 232 0.98 -9.53 -12.66
N TYR A 233 1.14 -10.65 -11.99
CA TYR A 233 0.16 -11.19 -11.05
C TYR A 233 0.72 -11.02 -9.64
N LEU A 234 0.06 -10.23 -8.84
CA LEU A 234 0.42 -10.01 -7.45
C LEU A 234 -0.82 -10.10 -6.56
N GLY A 235 -0.58 -10.40 -5.30
CA GLY A 235 -1.63 -10.40 -4.30
C GLY A 235 -1.12 -9.84 -2.98
N TRP A 236 -2.03 -9.37 -2.16
CA TRP A 236 -1.77 -8.93 -0.80
C TRP A 236 -2.90 -9.37 0.12
N GLY A 237 -2.63 -9.34 1.41
CA GLY A 237 -3.63 -9.62 2.43
C GLY A 237 -3.29 -8.94 3.74
N ILE A 238 -4.32 -8.46 4.42
CA ILE A 238 -4.27 -7.97 5.80
C ILE A 238 -4.61 -9.16 6.68
N LEU A 239 -3.62 -9.66 7.45
CA LEU A 239 -3.78 -10.88 8.24
C LEU A 239 -4.63 -10.64 9.50
N ASP A 240 -4.43 -9.50 10.16
CA ASP A 240 -5.25 -9.07 11.27
C ASP A 240 -5.59 -7.57 11.13
N LYS A 241 -6.87 -7.29 10.94
CA LYS A 241 -7.39 -5.93 10.80
C LYS A 241 -7.35 -5.11 12.08
N ASN A 242 -7.33 -5.77 13.26
CA ASN A 242 -7.24 -5.10 14.56
C ASN A 242 -5.82 -4.60 14.87
N SER A 243 -4.83 -5.04 14.09
CA SER A 243 -3.45 -4.54 14.16
C SER A 243 -3.27 -3.19 13.46
N PHE A 244 -4.33 -2.56 13.00
CA PHE A 244 -4.29 -1.28 12.29
C PHE A 244 -5.36 -0.33 12.78
N ALA A 245 -5.03 0.98 12.71
CA ALA A 245 -5.98 2.07 12.92
C ALA A 245 -5.76 3.16 11.85
N ARG A 246 -6.84 3.80 11.43
CA ARG A 246 -6.83 4.86 10.42
C ARG A 246 -7.14 6.21 11.06
N VAL A 247 -6.38 7.24 10.73
CA VAL A 247 -6.70 8.62 11.07
C VAL A 247 -7.44 9.24 9.90
N VAL A 248 -8.67 9.71 10.13
CA VAL A 248 -9.60 10.12 9.07
C VAL A 248 -10.02 11.58 9.26
N LYS A 249 -10.14 12.33 8.15
CA LYS A 249 -10.72 13.68 8.18
C LYS A 249 -12.18 13.59 8.62
N ALA A 250 -12.61 14.51 9.49
CA ALA A 250 -14.02 14.70 9.79
C ALA A 250 -14.82 14.94 8.50
N GLY A 251 -16.00 14.38 8.40
CA GLY A 251 -16.91 14.51 7.27
C GLY A 251 -17.52 15.86 7.13
#